data_44a725f5bbe479cf08f90fec3cd25d6d
#
_entry.id   44a725f5bbe479cf08f90fec3cd25d6d
#
_cell.length_a   1.000
_cell.length_b   1.000
_cell.length_c   1.000
_cell.angle_alpha   90.00
_cell.angle_beta   90.00
_cell.angle_gamma   90.00
#
_symmetry.space_group_name_H-M   'P 1'
#
loop_
_entity.id
_entity.type
_entity.pdbx_description
1 polymer ?
#
loop_
_entity_poly.entity_id
_entity_poly.type
_entity_poly.pdbx_seq_one_letter_code
_entity_poly.pdbx_strand_id
1 'polypeptide(L)'
;MPAISFQSVSKVYPASGRPGSRPLQALEQISFDIEEGEFFGLLGPNGAGKTTLISILAGLARPTSGNVRVHGFDVGSDFAQARRYLGVVPQELVFDPFFTVREALVFQSGYFGLYHNDAWIDELLDGLGLADKAKANMRQ
;
A
#
# COMPACT_ATOMS: atom_id res chain seq x y z
N MET A 1 -11.23 -9.63 -15.15
CA MET A 1 -11.55 -8.54 -14.18
C MET A 1 -10.21 -8.02 -13.71
N PRO A 2 -9.92 -6.73 -13.86
CA PRO A 2 -8.60 -6.21 -13.50
C PRO A 2 -8.32 -6.41 -12.00
N ALA A 3 -7.07 -6.66 -11.67
CA ALA A 3 -6.61 -6.71 -10.29
C ALA A 3 -6.71 -5.32 -9.64
N ILE A 4 -6.38 -4.27 -10.40
CA ILE A 4 -6.48 -2.88 -9.96
C ILE A 4 -7.15 -2.06 -11.06
N SER A 5 -8.08 -1.17 -10.70
CA SER A 5 -8.76 -0.27 -11.63
C SER A 5 -8.82 1.14 -11.07
N PHE A 6 -8.34 2.11 -11.84
CA PHE A 6 -8.51 3.54 -11.59
C PHE A 6 -9.49 4.10 -12.61
N GLN A 7 -10.55 4.79 -12.15
CA GLN A 7 -11.61 5.33 -13.01
C GLN A 7 -11.79 6.82 -12.74
N SER A 8 -11.33 7.65 -13.68
CA SER A 8 -11.42 9.12 -13.65
C SER A 8 -10.98 9.73 -12.32
N VAL A 9 -9.89 9.20 -11.76
CA VAL A 9 -9.40 9.58 -10.44
C VAL A 9 -8.73 10.94 -10.50
N SER A 10 -9.24 11.88 -9.69
CA SER A 10 -8.60 13.18 -9.47
C SER A 10 -8.30 13.38 -8.00
N LYS A 11 -7.23 14.12 -7.72
CA LYS A 11 -6.86 14.51 -6.36
C LYS A 11 -6.40 15.94 -6.31
N VAL A 12 -7.10 16.74 -5.51
CA VAL A 12 -6.72 18.11 -5.17
C VAL A 12 -6.44 18.17 -3.68
N TYR A 13 -5.27 18.64 -3.31
CA TYR A 13 -4.97 18.99 -1.93
C TYR A 13 -5.36 20.45 -1.69
N PRO A 14 -6.10 20.76 -0.61
CA PRO A 14 -6.48 22.14 -0.32
C PRO A 14 -5.24 22.98 -0.02
N ALA A 15 -5.38 24.29 -0.17
CA ALA A 15 -4.37 25.25 0.25
C ALA A 15 -4.02 25.06 1.73
N SER A 16 -2.74 25.18 2.09
CA SER A 16 -2.23 24.90 3.45
C SER A 16 -2.62 25.93 4.52
N GLY A 17 -3.49 26.91 4.19
CA GLY A 17 -3.88 28.00 5.07
C GLY A 17 -2.82 29.10 5.27
N ARG A 18 -1.63 28.94 4.69
CA ARG A 18 -0.59 29.99 4.67
C ARG A 18 -0.91 31.06 3.63
N PRO A 19 -0.62 32.35 3.88
CA PRO A 19 -0.81 33.39 2.89
C PRO A 19 -0.09 33.05 1.57
N GLY A 20 -0.82 33.11 0.44
CA GLY A 20 -0.27 32.80 -0.89
C GLY A 20 -0.27 31.32 -1.27
N SER A 21 -0.66 30.39 -0.39
CA SER A 21 -0.80 28.98 -0.76
C SER A 21 -2.00 28.79 -1.72
N ARG A 22 -1.82 27.91 -2.71
CA ARG A 22 -2.87 27.54 -3.67
C ARG A 22 -3.18 26.06 -3.54
N PRO A 23 -4.41 25.61 -3.90
CA PRO A 23 -4.69 24.20 -4.02
C PRO A 23 -3.72 23.54 -5.00
N LEU A 24 -3.31 22.31 -4.69
CA LEU A 24 -2.42 21.51 -5.53
C LEU A 24 -3.22 20.42 -6.21
N GLN A 25 -3.35 20.50 -7.54
CA GLN A 25 -3.86 19.40 -8.36
C GLN A 25 -2.77 18.34 -8.50
N ALA A 26 -2.90 17.25 -7.75
CA ALA A 26 -1.91 16.17 -7.75
C ALA A 26 -2.23 15.09 -8.81
N LEU A 27 -3.52 14.86 -9.09
CA LEU A 27 -4.01 13.93 -10.10
C LEU A 27 -5.20 14.56 -10.83
N GLU A 28 -5.30 14.31 -12.14
CA GLU A 28 -6.38 14.81 -12.99
C GLU A 28 -6.91 13.71 -13.89
N GLN A 29 -8.14 13.23 -13.60
CA GLN A 29 -8.89 12.25 -14.38
C GLN A 29 -8.10 11.01 -14.81
N ILE A 30 -7.27 10.47 -13.93
CA ILE A 30 -6.43 9.31 -14.21
C ILE A 30 -7.32 8.06 -14.33
N SER A 31 -7.16 7.33 -15.43
CA SER A 31 -7.86 6.07 -15.67
C SER A 31 -6.92 5.06 -16.30
N PHE A 32 -6.81 3.89 -15.69
CA PHE A 32 -6.11 2.72 -16.22
C PHE A 32 -6.49 1.49 -15.42
N ASP A 33 -6.26 0.33 -16.00
CA ASP A 33 -6.43 -0.97 -15.36
C ASP A 33 -5.10 -1.71 -15.33
N ILE A 34 -4.92 -2.56 -14.32
CA ILE A 34 -3.80 -3.49 -14.19
C ILE A 34 -4.41 -4.89 -14.08
N GLU A 35 -4.04 -5.79 -14.99
CA GLU A 35 -4.56 -7.15 -15.00
C GLU A 35 -3.84 -8.04 -13.97
N GLU A 36 -4.47 -9.14 -13.61
CA GLU A 36 -3.88 -10.10 -12.70
C GLU A 36 -2.62 -10.74 -13.32
N GLY A 37 -1.53 -10.81 -12.56
CA GLY A 37 -0.24 -11.31 -13.01
C GLY A 37 0.58 -10.31 -13.85
N GLU A 38 0.08 -9.09 -14.05
CA GLU A 38 0.80 -8.07 -14.81
C GLU A 38 1.90 -7.42 -13.95
N PHE A 39 3.07 -7.19 -14.57
CA PHE A 39 4.13 -6.35 -14.03
C PHE A 39 3.97 -4.91 -14.55
N PHE A 40 3.42 -4.04 -13.75
CA PHE A 40 3.12 -2.65 -14.12
C PHE A 40 4.14 -1.66 -13.56
N GLY A 41 4.70 -0.80 -14.42
CA GLY A 41 5.65 0.24 -14.04
C GLY A 41 5.04 1.63 -14.01
N LEU A 42 5.12 2.33 -12.88
CA LEU A 42 4.68 3.72 -12.74
C LEU A 42 5.89 4.66 -12.78
N LEU A 43 6.12 5.30 -13.92
CA LEU A 43 7.27 6.18 -14.16
C LEU A 43 6.84 7.65 -14.25
N GLY A 44 7.74 8.54 -13.90
CA GLY A 44 7.54 9.99 -14.01
C GLY A 44 8.46 10.78 -13.06
N PRO A 45 8.60 12.11 -13.28
CA PRO A 45 9.42 12.97 -12.43
C PRO A 45 8.86 13.06 -10.99
N ASN A 46 9.66 13.65 -10.10
CA ASN A 46 9.19 13.97 -8.75
C ASN A 46 8.04 14.99 -8.84
N GLY A 47 6.99 14.77 -8.05
CA GLY A 47 5.79 15.60 -8.11
C GLY A 47 4.75 15.19 -9.18
N ALA A 48 5.01 14.17 -10.01
CA ALA A 48 4.06 13.68 -11.02
C ALA A 48 2.84 12.93 -10.46
N GLY A 49 2.62 12.91 -9.15
CA GLY A 49 1.46 12.27 -8.53
C GLY A 49 1.62 10.78 -8.23
N LYS A 50 2.77 10.14 -8.51
CA LYS A 50 3.00 8.71 -8.28
C LYS A 50 2.69 8.28 -6.84
N THR A 51 3.26 8.98 -5.87
CA THR A 51 3.02 8.72 -4.43
C THR A 51 1.56 8.93 -4.07
N THR A 52 0.88 9.90 -4.68
CA THR A 52 -0.55 10.14 -4.47
C THR A 52 -1.40 8.97 -4.97
N LEU A 53 -1.09 8.43 -6.17
CA LEU A 53 -1.75 7.24 -6.71
C LEU A 53 -1.60 6.04 -5.77
N ILE A 54 -0.36 5.75 -5.33
CA ILE A 54 -0.08 4.65 -4.40
C ILE A 54 -0.78 4.88 -3.06
N SER A 55 -0.79 6.11 -2.54
CA SER A 55 -1.47 6.43 -1.28
C SER A 55 -2.99 6.24 -1.37
N ILE A 56 -3.60 6.56 -2.51
CA ILE A 56 -5.03 6.32 -2.72
C ILE A 56 -5.29 4.82 -2.80
N LEU A 57 -4.51 4.08 -3.59
CA LEU A 57 -4.62 2.62 -3.72
C LEU A 57 -4.48 1.92 -2.36
N ALA A 58 -3.52 2.35 -1.54
CA ALA A 58 -3.29 1.83 -0.18
C ALA A 58 -4.37 2.26 0.84
N GLY A 59 -5.32 3.13 0.43
CA GLY A 59 -6.34 3.66 1.34
C GLY A 59 -5.81 4.67 2.37
N LEU A 60 -4.61 5.22 2.14
CA LEU A 60 -4.00 6.25 3.00
C LEU A 60 -4.48 7.66 2.62
N ALA A 61 -4.97 7.84 1.40
CA ALA A 61 -5.56 9.08 0.92
C ALA A 61 -6.87 8.79 0.20
N ARG A 62 -7.81 9.74 0.24
CA ARG A 62 -9.07 9.63 -0.53
C ARG A 62 -8.95 10.44 -1.82
N PRO A 63 -9.45 9.95 -2.96
CA PRO A 63 -9.56 10.76 -4.16
C PRO A 63 -10.54 11.93 -3.93
N THR A 64 -10.40 13.01 -4.69
CA THR A 64 -11.37 14.11 -4.71
C THR A 64 -12.58 13.74 -5.58
N SER A 65 -12.31 13.01 -6.67
CA SER A 65 -13.34 12.42 -7.55
C SER A 65 -12.81 11.16 -8.21
N GLY A 66 -13.71 10.38 -8.80
CA GLY A 66 -13.41 9.08 -9.36
C GLY A 66 -13.32 8.00 -8.28
N ASN A 67 -13.03 6.77 -8.69
CA ASN A 67 -12.91 5.64 -7.78
C ASN A 67 -11.73 4.73 -8.13
N VAL A 68 -11.27 4.00 -7.13
CA VAL A 68 -10.21 2.99 -7.27
C VAL A 68 -10.72 1.67 -6.72
N ARG A 69 -10.52 0.59 -7.46
CA ARG A 69 -10.92 -0.75 -7.05
C ARG A 69 -9.74 -1.71 -7.08
N VAL A 70 -9.77 -2.66 -6.15
CA VAL A 70 -8.84 -3.79 -6.06
C VAL A 70 -9.66 -5.06 -6.07
N HIS A 71 -9.48 -5.92 -7.07
CA HIS A 71 -10.30 -7.11 -7.30
C HIS A 71 -11.81 -6.82 -7.21
N GLY A 72 -12.24 -5.67 -7.74
CA GLY A 72 -13.63 -5.21 -7.73
C GLY A 72 -14.09 -4.50 -6.46
N PHE A 73 -13.34 -4.57 -5.34
CA PHE A 73 -13.65 -3.89 -4.09
C PHE A 73 -13.17 -2.43 -4.13
N ASP A 74 -14.05 -1.50 -3.82
CA ASP A 74 -13.70 -0.07 -3.77
C ASP A 74 -12.81 0.23 -2.55
N VAL A 75 -11.69 0.91 -2.77
CA VAL A 75 -10.71 1.20 -1.71
C VAL A 75 -11.21 2.19 -0.65
N GLY A 76 -12.31 2.89 -0.91
CA GLY A 76 -12.94 3.82 0.01
C GLY A 76 -14.08 3.20 0.82
N SER A 77 -15.04 2.54 0.16
CA SER A 77 -16.21 1.93 0.81
C SER A 77 -15.95 0.51 1.31
N ASP A 78 -15.19 -0.29 0.55
CA ASP A 78 -14.93 -1.71 0.85
C ASP A 78 -13.48 -1.94 1.29
N PHE A 79 -12.89 -0.95 1.96
CA PHE A 79 -11.47 -0.90 2.27
C PHE A 79 -10.94 -2.17 2.97
N ALA A 80 -11.73 -2.79 3.84
CA ALA A 80 -11.34 -4.00 4.56
C ALA A 80 -11.16 -5.19 3.61
N GLN A 81 -11.99 -5.30 2.57
CA GLN A 81 -11.86 -6.33 1.54
C GLN A 81 -10.74 -6.00 0.57
N ALA A 82 -10.68 -4.76 0.07
CA ALA A 82 -9.64 -4.31 -0.85
C ALA A 82 -8.23 -4.53 -0.28
N ARG A 83 -8.02 -4.23 1.00
CA ARG A 83 -6.72 -4.39 1.67
C ARG A 83 -6.24 -5.83 1.80
N ARG A 84 -7.13 -6.82 1.78
CA ARG A 84 -6.74 -8.24 1.82
C ARG A 84 -5.97 -8.68 0.56
N TYR A 85 -6.12 -7.94 -0.52
CA TYR A 85 -5.46 -8.19 -1.81
C TYR A 85 -4.28 -7.26 -2.08
N LEU A 86 -3.92 -6.40 -1.11
CA LEU A 86 -2.84 -5.43 -1.27
C LEU A 86 -1.73 -5.66 -0.26
N GLY A 87 -0.50 -5.76 -0.77
CA GLY A 87 0.72 -5.59 0.00
C GLY A 87 1.42 -4.30 -0.42
N VAL A 88 1.80 -3.45 0.52
CA VAL A 88 2.53 -2.20 0.24
C VAL A 88 3.89 -2.24 0.91
N VAL A 89 4.94 -2.12 0.10
CA VAL A 89 6.31 -1.96 0.60
C VAL A 89 6.66 -0.48 0.54
N PRO A 90 6.83 0.18 1.68
CA PRO A 90 7.17 1.60 1.72
C PRO A 90 8.59 1.85 1.22
N GLN A 91 8.85 3.04 0.70
CA GLN A 91 10.18 3.46 0.25
C GLN A 91 11.16 3.60 1.41
N GLU A 92 10.68 4.05 2.56
CA GLU A 92 11.48 4.16 3.79
C GLU A 92 11.36 2.87 4.60
N LEU A 93 12.47 2.47 5.21
CA LEU A 93 12.49 1.32 6.11
C LEU A 93 11.67 1.66 7.36
N VAL A 94 10.48 1.10 7.44
CA VAL A 94 9.63 1.19 8.64
C VAL A 94 9.76 -0.12 9.41
N PHE A 95 10.47 -0.08 10.52
CA PHE A 95 10.59 -1.24 11.40
C PHE A 95 10.43 -0.79 12.87
N ASP A 96 9.90 -1.68 13.67
CA ASP A 96 9.85 -1.47 15.12
C ASP A 96 11.09 -2.11 15.75
N PRO A 97 11.96 -1.32 16.39
CA PRO A 97 13.23 -1.82 16.96
C PRO A 97 13.04 -2.74 18.18
N PHE A 98 11.83 -2.86 18.69
CA PHE A 98 11.53 -3.69 19.86
C PHE A 98 11.17 -5.13 19.51
N PHE A 99 10.86 -5.41 18.26
CA PHE A 99 10.46 -6.75 17.82
C PHE A 99 11.58 -7.48 17.11
N THR A 100 11.56 -8.80 17.24
CA THR A 100 12.32 -9.70 16.38
C THR A 100 11.68 -9.80 15.00
N VAL A 101 12.43 -10.32 14.02
CA VAL A 101 11.94 -10.55 12.66
C VAL A 101 10.67 -11.42 12.67
N ARG A 102 10.65 -12.50 13.47
CA ARG A 102 9.50 -13.38 13.60
C ARG A 102 8.29 -12.68 14.22
N GLU A 103 8.50 -11.95 15.32
CA GLU A 103 7.41 -11.21 15.99
C GLU A 103 6.77 -10.18 15.06
N ALA A 104 7.55 -9.49 14.24
CA ALA A 104 7.03 -8.56 13.25
C ALA A 104 6.07 -9.25 12.27
N LEU A 105 6.40 -10.48 11.79
CA LEU A 105 5.54 -11.26 10.91
C LEU A 105 4.26 -11.73 11.64
N VAL A 106 4.36 -12.14 12.91
CA VAL A 106 3.20 -12.51 13.73
C VAL A 106 2.26 -11.33 13.91
N PHE A 107 2.78 -10.14 14.24
CA PHE A 107 1.96 -8.93 14.36
C PHE A 107 1.33 -8.54 13.03
N GLN A 108 2.09 -8.59 11.93
CA GLN A 108 1.56 -8.30 10.60
C GLN A 108 0.43 -9.26 10.24
N SER A 109 0.57 -10.55 10.52
CA SER A 109 -0.50 -11.55 10.33
C SER A 109 -1.74 -11.19 11.12
N GLY A 110 -1.58 -10.77 12.37
CA GLY A 110 -2.67 -10.36 13.25
C GLY A 110 -3.48 -9.17 12.71
N TYR A 111 -2.85 -8.21 12.01
CA TYR A 111 -3.57 -7.11 11.35
C TYR A 111 -4.52 -7.58 10.24
N PHE A 112 -4.22 -8.72 9.62
CA PHE A 112 -5.09 -9.36 8.62
C PHE A 112 -6.04 -10.40 9.23
N GLY A 113 -6.07 -10.55 10.56
CA GLY A 113 -6.90 -11.51 11.26
C GLY A 113 -6.42 -12.96 11.11
N LEU A 114 -5.16 -13.16 10.75
CA LEU A 114 -4.51 -14.47 10.63
C LEU A 114 -3.82 -14.80 11.95
N TYR A 115 -4.29 -15.86 12.60
CA TYR A 115 -3.74 -16.35 13.87
C TYR A 115 -3.33 -17.81 13.72
N HIS A 116 -2.37 -18.24 14.52
CA HIS A 116 -1.87 -19.63 14.52
C HIS A 116 -1.33 -20.09 13.16
N ASN A 117 -0.66 -19.20 12.44
CA ASN A 117 -0.08 -19.45 11.12
C ASN A 117 1.44 -19.60 11.16
N ASP A 118 1.98 -20.18 12.23
CA ASP A 118 3.41 -20.35 12.46
C ASP A 118 4.13 -21.08 11.30
N ALA A 119 3.50 -22.11 10.75
CA ALA A 119 4.07 -22.85 9.61
C ALA A 119 4.25 -21.97 8.37
N TRP A 120 3.29 -21.06 8.09
CA TRP A 120 3.39 -20.10 7.01
C TRP A 120 4.49 -19.06 7.26
N ILE A 121 4.63 -18.61 8.52
CA ILE A 121 5.69 -17.67 8.90
C ILE A 121 7.07 -18.33 8.73
N ASP A 122 7.21 -19.61 9.09
CA ASP A 122 8.46 -20.36 8.89
C ASP A 122 8.80 -20.52 7.41
N GLU A 123 7.81 -20.84 6.57
CA GLU A 123 7.98 -20.90 5.12
C GLU A 123 8.42 -19.55 4.51
N LEU A 124 7.83 -18.44 4.97
CA LEU A 124 8.23 -17.10 4.54
C LEU A 124 9.66 -16.76 4.95
N LEU A 125 10.03 -17.08 6.19
CA LEU A 125 11.39 -16.85 6.69
C LEU A 125 12.43 -17.65 5.90
N ASP A 126 12.13 -18.89 5.58
CA ASP A 126 12.98 -19.74 4.75
C ASP A 126 13.10 -19.19 3.32
N GLY A 127 11.97 -18.87 2.69
CA GLY A 127 11.92 -18.33 1.33
C GLY A 127 12.65 -16.99 1.17
N LEU A 128 12.70 -16.19 2.25
CA LEU A 128 13.45 -14.92 2.29
C LEU A 128 14.91 -15.07 2.76
N GLY A 129 15.36 -16.28 3.12
CA GLY A 129 16.68 -16.52 3.67
C GLY A 129 16.90 -15.87 5.06
N LEU A 130 15.84 -15.76 5.86
CA LEU A 130 15.84 -15.13 7.17
C LEU A 130 15.61 -16.10 8.34
N ALA A 131 15.59 -17.41 8.07
CA ALA A 131 15.30 -18.43 9.07
C ALA A 131 16.27 -18.38 10.27
N ASP A 132 17.57 -18.22 10.03
CA ASP A 132 18.61 -18.08 11.04
C ASP A 132 18.54 -16.74 11.79
N LYS A 133 17.87 -15.73 11.23
CA LYS A 133 17.66 -14.40 11.81
C LYS A 133 16.27 -14.21 12.42
N ALA A 134 15.44 -15.24 12.45
CA ALA A 134 14.07 -15.17 12.96
C ALA A 134 13.97 -14.54 14.37
N LYS A 135 14.94 -14.84 15.23
CA LYS A 135 15.02 -14.34 16.61
C LYS A 135 15.90 -13.07 16.75
N ALA A 136 16.49 -12.60 15.67
CA ALA A 136 17.28 -11.37 15.71
C ALA A 136 16.37 -10.17 15.84
N ASN A 137 16.84 -9.16 16.58
CA ASN A 137 16.14 -7.87 16.64
C ASN A 137 16.30 -7.14 15.30
N MET A 138 15.27 -6.47 14.85
CA MET A 138 15.24 -5.77 13.54
C MET A 138 16.26 -4.60 13.46
N ARG A 139 16.91 -4.24 14.54
CA ARG A 139 18.00 -3.25 14.59
C ARG A 139 19.36 -3.82 14.16
N GLN A 140 19.52 -5.12 14.16
CA GLN A 140 20.76 -5.83 13.83
C GLN A 140 20.75 -6.26 12.36
#